data_8c1877f3c4e7a74c6bc82aa8e6745907
#
_entry.id   8c1877f3c4e7a74c6bc82aa8e6745907
#
_cell.length_a   1.000
_cell.length_b   1.000
_cell.length_c   1.000
_cell.angle_alpha   90.00
_cell.angle_beta   90.00
_cell.angle_gamma   90.00
#
_symmetry.space_group_name_H-M   'P 1'
#
loop_
_entity.id
_entity.type
_entity.pdbx_description
1 polymer ?
#
loop_
_entity_poly.entity_id
_entity_poly.type
_entity_poly.pdbx_seq_one_letter_code
_entity_poly.pdbx_strand_id
1 'polypeptide(L)'
;LVGSEMCIRDSYYWLPKWCGRMYDETMGKVQFWLAFIAFNITFMPQHFLGLAGMPRRYSDYGLQFADWNMVSSIGAFMYGGAQLLFLFNVIRTIGWGKPVEDPKVWEGADGLEWTLPTPPPFHTFSTPPVVK
;
A
#
# COMPACT_ATOMS: atom_id res chain seq x y z
N LEU A 1 -2.67 3.96 11.47
CA LEU A 1 -1.63 3.28 10.68
C LEU A 1 -2.14 2.02 10.00
N VAL A 2 -2.94 1.20 10.67
CA VAL A 2 -3.55 -0.01 10.08
C VAL A 2 -4.38 0.30 8.83
N GLY A 3 -4.98 1.48 8.73
CA GLY A 3 -5.81 1.87 7.58
C GLY A 3 -5.02 2.12 6.30
N SER A 4 -3.85 2.77 6.36
CA SER A 4 -3.07 3.11 5.16
C SER A 4 -2.43 1.88 4.50
N GLU A 5 -1.97 0.93 5.29
CA GLU A 5 -1.38 -0.33 4.79
C GLU A 5 -2.45 -1.21 4.13
N MET A 6 -3.64 -1.28 4.71
CA MET A 6 -4.77 -1.96 4.10
C MET A 6 -5.15 -1.32 2.77
N CYS A 7 -5.22 0.01 2.68
CA CYS A 7 -5.54 0.71 1.44
C CYS A 7 -4.52 0.45 0.33
N ILE A 8 -3.21 0.37 0.63
CA ILE A 8 -2.17 0.06 -0.36
C ILE A 8 -2.32 -1.38 -0.87
N ARG A 9 -2.51 -2.34 0.04
CA ARG A 9 -2.76 -3.74 -0.30
C ARG A 9 -4.00 -3.87 -1.19
N ASP A 10 -5.09 -3.24 -0.78
CA ASP A 10 -6.36 -3.28 -1.49
C ASP A 10 -6.25 -2.60 -2.85
N SER A 11 -5.46 -1.51 -2.95
CA SER A 11 -5.16 -0.88 -4.22
C SER A 11 -4.45 -1.83 -5.19
N TYR A 12 -3.43 -2.57 -4.76
CA TYR A 12 -2.77 -3.56 -5.59
C TYR A 12 -3.70 -4.71 -6.02
N TYR A 13 -4.60 -5.13 -5.12
CA TYR A 13 -5.54 -6.20 -5.39
C TYR A 13 -6.57 -5.82 -6.44
N TRP A 14 -7.14 -4.62 -6.35
CA TRP A 14 -8.20 -4.17 -7.26
C TRP A 14 -7.71 -3.32 -8.44
N LEU A 15 -6.48 -2.80 -8.43
CA LEU A 15 -5.97 -1.96 -9.51
C LEU A 15 -6.12 -2.60 -10.90
N PRO A 16 -5.79 -3.89 -11.11
CA PRO A 16 -6.00 -4.53 -12.40
C PRO A 16 -7.46 -4.55 -12.82
N LYS A 17 -8.38 -4.71 -11.86
CA LYS A 17 -9.82 -4.69 -12.13
C LYS A 17 -10.31 -3.31 -12.54
N TRP A 18 -9.84 -2.25 -11.87
CA TRP A 18 -10.28 -0.88 -12.14
C TRP A 18 -9.77 -0.34 -13.47
N CYS A 19 -8.50 -0.56 -13.79
CA CYS A 19 -7.89 0.00 -14.99
C CYS A 19 -7.77 -0.99 -16.16
N GLY A 20 -8.07 -2.26 -15.96
CA GLY A 20 -7.92 -3.29 -17.00
C GLY A 20 -6.47 -3.58 -17.37
N ARG A 21 -5.50 -3.24 -16.50
CA ARG A 21 -4.06 -3.39 -16.76
C ARG A 21 -3.32 -3.94 -15.54
N MET A 22 -2.40 -4.87 -15.79
CA MET A 22 -1.56 -5.44 -14.75
C MET A 22 -0.37 -4.54 -14.44
N TYR A 23 -0.09 -4.34 -13.16
CA TYR A 23 1.08 -3.60 -12.69
C TYR A 23 2.36 -4.43 -12.77
N ASP A 24 3.50 -3.75 -12.60
CA ASP A 24 4.81 -4.40 -12.50
C ASP A 24 4.96 -5.06 -11.11
N GLU A 25 4.89 -6.38 -11.10
CA GLU A 25 4.93 -7.18 -9.87
C GLU A 25 6.28 -7.05 -9.15
N THR A 26 7.38 -6.96 -9.89
CA THR A 26 8.72 -6.79 -9.31
C THR A 26 8.81 -5.47 -8.56
N MET A 27 8.32 -4.38 -9.17
CA MET A 27 8.27 -3.07 -8.53
C MET A 27 7.34 -3.07 -7.32
N GLY A 28 6.22 -3.77 -7.38
CA GLY A 28 5.32 -3.96 -6.24
C GLY A 28 5.99 -4.68 -5.06
N LYS A 29 6.74 -5.74 -5.34
CA LYS A 29 7.52 -6.46 -4.31
C LYS A 29 8.61 -5.60 -3.68
N VAL A 30 9.35 -4.85 -4.49
CA VAL A 30 10.40 -3.91 -4.00
C VAL A 30 9.76 -2.84 -3.11
N GLN A 31 8.66 -2.25 -3.55
CA GLN A 31 7.93 -1.24 -2.77
C GLN A 31 7.44 -1.82 -1.43
N PHE A 32 6.88 -3.02 -1.43
CA PHE A 32 6.42 -3.69 -0.21
C PHE A 32 7.56 -3.87 0.80
N TRP A 33 8.68 -4.46 0.38
CA TRP A 33 9.81 -4.70 1.29
C TRP A 33 10.43 -3.40 1.80
N LEU A 34 10.56 -2.40 0.93
CA LEU A 34 11.07 -1.09 1.33
C LEU A 34 10.15 -0.44 2.37
N ALA A 35 8.83 -0.45 2.13
CA ALA A 35 7.84 0.09 3.06
C ALA A 35 7.85 -0.68 4.39
N PHE A 36 7.91 -2.01 4.35
CA PHE A 36 7.94 -2.86 5.55
C PHE A 36 9.17 -2.58 6.42
N ILE A 37 10.35 -2.52 5.82
CA ILE A 37 11.60 -2.22 6.54
C ILE A 37 11.56 -0.80 7.11
N ALA A 38 11.17 0.17 6.29
CA ALA A 38 11.09 1.58 6.68
C ALA A 38 10.08 1.80 7.81
N PHE A 39 8.94 1.12 7.79
CA PHE A 39 7.95 1.14 8.86
C PHE A 39 8.55 0.66 10.19
N ASN A 40 9.24 -0.47 10.17
CA ASN A 40 9.89 -0.99 11.38
C ASN A 40 10.98 -0.04 11.90
N ILE A 41 11.82 0.54 11.03
CA ILE A 41 12.84 1.53 11.42
C ILE A 41 12.19 2.80 12.00
N THR A 42 11.01 3.18 11.53
CA THR A 42 10.29 4.36 12.05
C THR A 42 9.72 4.09 13.43
N PHE A 43 9.01 2.99 13.61
CA PHE A 43 8.18 2.78 14.81
C PHE A 43 8.87 1.98 15.92
N MET A 44 9.79 1.08 15.60
CA MET A 44 10.49 0.29 16.62
C MET A 44 11.30 1.17 17.60
N PRO A 45 12.06 2.18 17.15
CA PRO A 45 12.76 3.10 18.05
C PRO A 45 11.81 3.87 18.98
N GLN A 46 10.61 4.18 18.54
CA GLN A 46 9.63 4.91 19.35
C GLN A 46 9.14 4.11 20.56
N HIS A 47 9.14 2.78 20.49
CA HIS A 47 8.85 1.93 21.66
C HIS A 47 9.92 2.08 22.73
N PHE A 48 11.19 2.10 22.33
CA PHE A 48 12.30 2.32 23.28
C PHE A 48 12.29 3.72 23.88
N LEU A 49 11.96 4.73 23.08
CA LEU A 49 11.77 6.11 23.56
C LEU A 49 10.64 6.19 24.59
N GLY A 50 9.51 5.51 24.35
CA GLY A 50 8.40 5.46 25.29
C GLY A 50 8.77 4.77 26.61
N LEU A 51 9.52 3.66 26.55
CA LEU A 51 10.02 2.96 27.74
C LEU A 51 11.06 3.80 28.51
N ALA A 52 11.84 4.62 27.82
CA ALA A 52 12.78 5.56 28.43
C ALA A 52 12.14 6.81 29.03
N GLY A 53 10.80 6.92 28.97
CA GLY A 53 10.04 8.01 29.59
C GLY A 53 9.90 9.26 28.73
N MET A 54 10.11 9.18 27.41
CA MET A 54 9.84 10.31 26.52
C MET A 54 8.32 10.58 26.41
N PRO A 55 7.82 11.79 26.77
CA PRO A 55 6.41 12.12 26.68
C PRO A 55 5.93 12.22 25.24
N ARG A 56 4.64 12.05 25.02
CA ARG A 56 3.98 12.27 23.72
C ARG A 56 3.78 13.75 23.42
N ARG A 57 3.78 14.09 22.13
CA ARG A 57 3.40 15.42 21.62
C ARG A 57 4.28 16.56 22.15
N TYR A 58 5.55 16.29 22.34
CA TYR A 58 6.52 17.31 22.70
C TYR A 58 7.06 17.98 21.44
N SER A 59 7.18 19.31 21.49
CA SER A 59 7.80 20.11 20.42
C SER A 59 9.33 20.03 20.47
N ASP A 60 9.90 19.79 21.64
CA ASP A 60 11.33 19.64 21.85
C ASP A 60 11.61 18.51 22.84
N TYR A 61 12.71 17.81 22.70
CA TYR A 61 13.10 16.66 23.53
C TYR A 61 14.55 16.75 23.96
N GLY A 62 14.86 16.13 25.11
CA GLY A 62 16.23 16.13 25.62
C GLY A 62 17.21 15.42 24.69
N LEU A 63 18.47 15.86 24.69
CA LEU A 63 19.53 15.31 23.84
C LEU A 63 19.69 13.79 23.96
N GLN A 64 19.33 13.21 25.09
CA GLN A 64 19.35 11.76 25.32
C GLN A 64 18.43 10.97 24.39
N PHE A 65 17.44 11.61 23.78
CA PHE A 65 16.48 10.97 22.84
C PHE A 65 16.81 11.27 21.38
N ALA A 66 17.80 12.10 21.10
CA ALA A 66 18.11 12.58 19.76
C ALA A 66 18.44 11.46 18.77
N ASP A 67 19.28 10.50 19.17
CA ASP A 67 19.72 9.42 18.29
C ASP A 67 18.58 8.52 17.83
N TRP A 68 17.72 8.13 18.75
CA TRP A 68 16.55 7.31 18.43
C TRP A 68 15.52 8.04 17.56
N ASN A 69 15.32 9.33 17.82
CA ASN A 69 14.46 10.16 16.98
C ASN A 69 15.04 10.35 15.58
N MET A 70 16.38 10.46 15.46
CA MET A 70 17.06 10.53 14.17
C MET A 70 16.86 9.25 13.36
N VAL A 71 17.03 8.07 13.97
CA VAL A 71 16.77 6.78 13.32
C VAL A 71 15.32 6.68 12.87
N SER A 72 14.37 7.06 13.73
CA SER A 72 12.94 7.09 13.37
C SER A 72 12.65 8.04 12.20
N SER A 73 13.30 9.21 12.15
CA SER A 73 13.14 10.16 11.05
C SER A 73 13.68 9.62 9.74
N ILE A 74 14.83 8.95 9.75
CA ILE A 74 15.37 8.27 8.55
C ILE A 74 14.37 7.23 8.04
N GLY A 75 13.81 6.41 8.93
CA GLY A 75 12.77 5.45 8.59
C GLY A 75 11.56 6.12 7.95
N ALA A 76 11.11 7.25 8.49
CA ALA A 76 9.96 8.00 7.96
C ALA A 76 10.22 8.53 6.54
N PHE A 77 11.42 9.06 6.25
CA PHE A 77 11.80 9.47 4.89
C PHE A 77 11.89 8.28 3.93
N MET A 78 12.42 7.15 4.36
CA MET A 78 12.45 5.91 3.56
C MET A 78 11.02 5.45 3.25
N TYR A 79 10.11 5.50 4.23
CA TYR A 79 8.70 5.16 4.04
C TYR A 79 8.03 6.11 3.02
N GLY A 80 8.29 7.41 3.13
CA GLY A 80 7.85 8.39 2.13
C GLY A 80 8.36 8.06 0.72
N GLY A 81 9.63 7.68 0.58
CA GLY A 81 10.19 7.21 -0.69
C GLY A 81 9.48 5.96 -1.25
N ALA A 82 9.13 5.00 -0.38
CA ALA A 82 8.36 3.83 -0.78
C ALA A 82 6.95 4.20 -1.31
N GLN A 83 6.32 5.24 -0.76
CA GLN A 83 5.03 5.73 -1.26
C GLN A 83 5.16 6.37 -2.65
N LEU A 84 6.26 7.07 -2.94
CA LEU A 84 6.53 7.59 -4.27
C LEU A 84 6.72 6.48 -5.30
N LEU A 85 7.37 5.38 -4.93
CA LEU A 85 7.47 4.18 -5.79
C LEU A 85 6.09 3.56 -6.04
N PHE A 86 5.24 3.49 -5.03
CA PHE A 86 3.85 3.04 -5.21
C PHE A 86 3.11 3.91 -6.22
N LEU A 87 3.14 5.22 -6.03
CA LEU A 87 2.49 6.18 -6.94
C LEU A 87 3.02 6.04 -8.37
N PHE A 88 4.33 5.93 -8.53
CA PHE A 88 4.95 5.73 -9.84
C PHE A 88 4.48 4.43 -10.49
N ASN A 89 4.40 3.31 -9.74
CA ASN A 89 3.91 2.03 -10.25
C ASN A 89 2.44 2.13 -10.70
N VAL A 90 1.60 2.84 -9.94
CA VAL A 90 0.19 3.08 -10.30
C VAL A 90 0.09 3.90 -11.60
N ILE A 91 0.80 5.02 -11.71
CA ILE A 91 0.79 5.87 -12.90
C ILE A 91 1.28 5.09 -14.13
N ARG A 92 2.38 4.35 -13.97
CA ARG A 92 2.93 3.49 -15.04
C ARG A 92 1.92 2.41 -15.46
N THR A 93 1.23 1.81 -14.52
CA THR A 93 0.20 0.79 -14.80
C THR A 93 -0.94 1.36 -15.61
N ILE A 94 -1.47 2.52 -15.24
CA ILE A 94 -2.55 3.18 -15.96
C ILE A 94 -2.13 3.58 -17.39
N GLY A 95 -0.89 4.07 -17.56
CA GLY A 95 -0.38 4.52 -18.86
C GLY A 95 0.07 3.37 -19.76
N TRP A 96 0.87 2.45 -19.23
CA TRP A 96 1.64 1.46 -20.00
C TRP A 96 1.55 0.03 -19.47
N GLY A 97 0.63 -0.26 -18.55
CA GLY A 97 0.44 -1.61 -18.01
C GLY A 97 0.00 -2.60 -19.10
N LYS A 98 0.33 -3.87 -18.92
CA LYS A 98 -0.15 -4.95 -19.80
C LYS A 98 -1.66 -5.09 -19.66
N PRO A 99 -2.43 -5.13 -20.78
CA PRO A 99 -3.87 -5.32 -20.70
C PRO A 99 -4.19 -6.67 -20.06
N VAL A 100 -5.24 -6.69 -19.24
CA VAL A 100 -5.79 -7.89 -18.61
C VAL A 100 -7.09 -8.23 -19.32
N GLU A 101 -7.13 -9.39 -19.97
CA GLU A 101 -8.30 -9.88 -20.70
C GLU A 101 -9.20 -10.76 -19.83
N ASP A 102 -8.62 -11.35 -18.77
CA ASP A 102 -9.34 -12.28 -17.92
C ASP A 102 -10.13 -11.52 -16.84
N PRO A 103 -11.43 -11.76 -16.68
CA PRO A 103 -12.23 -11.18 -15.59
C PRO A 103 -11.70 -11.59 -14.21
N LYS A 104 -11.15 -12.80 -14.08
CA LYS A 104 -10.60 -13.36 -12.84
C LYS A 104 -9.07 -13.25 -12.84
N VAL A 105 -8.55 -12.11 -12.41
CA VAL A 105 -7.11 -11.79 -12.42
C VAL A 105 -6.32 -12.64 -11.40
N TRP A 106 -6.95 -13.01 -10.28
CA TRP A 106 -6.32 -13.75 -9.20
C TRP A 106 -6.94 -15.11 -9.01
N GLU A 107 -6.12 -16.13 -8.82
CA GLU A 107 -6.57 -17.45 -8.41
C GLU A 107 -7.26 -17.36 -7.03
N GLY A 108 -8.45 -17.95 -6.89
CA GLY A 108 -9.21 -17.91 -5.63
C GLY A 108 -10.02 -16.62 -5.41
N ALA A 109 -10.06 -15.68 -6.36
CA ALA A 109 -10.90 -14.50 -6.28
C ALA A 109 -12.36 -14.86 -6.65
N ASP A 110 -13.23 -15.06 -5.66
CA ASP A 110 -14.61 -15.54 -5.83
C ASP A 110 -15.69 -14.47 -5.54
N GLY A 111 -15.28 -13.18 -5.38
CA GLY A 111 -16.21 -12.06 -5.20
C GLY A 111 -17.04 -11.76 -6.46
N LEU A 112 -18.19 -11.13 -6.27
CA LEU A 112 -19.09 -10.73 -7.38
C LEU A 112 -18.40 -9.79 -8.39
N GLU A 113 -17.46 -8.98 -7.94
CA GLU A 113 -16.66 -8.10 -8.77
C GLU A 113 -15.80 -8.87 -9.80
N TRP A 114 -15.42 -10.10 -9.51
CA TRP A 114 -14.61 -10.95 -10.39
C TRP A 114 -15.45 -11.71 -11.43
N THR A 115 -16.77 -11.62 -11.36
CA THR A 115 -17.68 -12.15 -12.39
C THR A 115 -17.92 -11.18 -13.54
N LEU A 116 -17.55 -9.91 -13.35
CA LEU A 116 -17.70 -8.84 -14.33
C LEU A 116 -16.50 -8.78 -15.29
N PRO A 117 -16.65 -8.23 -16.50
CA PRO A 117 -15.54 -7.96 -17.40
C PRO A 117 -14.54 -6.96 -16.76
N THR A 118 -13.31 -6.92 -17.27
CA THR A 118 -12.24 -6.06 -16.81
C THR A 118 -11.85 -5.06 -17.91
N PRO A 119 -12.00 -3.74 -17.71
CA PRO A 119 -12.61 -3.05 -16.57
C PRO A 119 -14.14 -3.24 -16.49
N PRO A 120 -14.76 -3.06 -15.29
CA PRO A 120 -16.19 -3.22 -15.13
C PRO A 120 -16.97 -2.11 -15.87
N PRO A 121 -18.14 -2.43 -16.46
CA PRO A 121 -18.97 -1.43 -17.14
C PRO A 121 -19.57 -0.44 -16.14
N PHE A 122 -20.01 0.72 -16.63
CA PHE A 122 -20.57 1.80 -15.79
C PHE A 122 -21.76 1.31 -14.95
N HIS A 123 -22.67 0.52 -15.53
CA HIS A 123 -23.71 -0.21 -14.81
C HIS A 123 -23.22 -1.64 -14.59
N THR A 124 -22.68 -1.93 -13.43
CA THR A 124 -22.04 -3.21 -13.09
C THR A 124 -22.93 -4.43 -13.34
N PHE A 125 -24.22 -4.34 -12.98
CA PHE A 125 -25.19 -5.41 -13.17
C PHE A 125 -26.48 -4.86 -13.78
N SER A 126 -26.94 -5.43 -14.88
CA SER A 126 -28.23 -5.11 -15.50
C SER A 126 -29.41 -5.77 -14.78
N THR A 127 -29.15 -6.89 -14.10
CA THR A 127 -30.11 -7.63 -13.26
C THR A 127 -29.45 -7.89 -11.90
N PRO A 128 -30.25 -7.94 -10.79
CA PRO A 128 -29.68 -8.24 -9.48
C PRO A 128 -28.90 -9.57 -9.49
N PRO A 129 -27.63 -9.59 -9.05
CA PRO A 129 -26.84 -10.81 -9.01
C PRO A 129 -27.36 -11.77 -7.94
N VAL A 130 -27.31 -13.06 -8.21
CA VAL A 130 -27.63 -14.11 -7.23
C VAL A 130 -26.39 -14.37 -6.41
N VAL A 131 -26.44 -14.04 -5.12
CA VAL A 131 -25.39 -14.36 -4.16
C VAL A 131 -25.56 -15.83 -3.75
N LYS A 132 -24.54 -16.65 -4.00
CA LYS A 132 -24.48 -18.06 -3.58
C LYS A 132 -23.80 -18.18 -2.22
#